data_20d838c524beeda4d6341282b84289a4
#
_entry.id   20d838c524beeda4d6341282b84289a4
#
_cell.length_a   1.000
_cell.length_b   1.000
_cell.length_c   1.000
_cell.angle_alpha   90.00
_cell.angle_beta   90.00
_cell.angle_gamma   90.00
#
_symmetry.space_group_name_H-M   'P 1'
#
loop_
_entity.id
_entity.type
_entity.pdbx_description
1 polymer ?
#
loop_
_entity_poly.entity_id
_entity_poly.type
_entity_poly.pdbx_seq_one_letter_code
_entity_poly.pdbx_strand_id
1 'polypeptide(L)'
;MGCHKEEQAVAGVAQKAVKAEHQAQATASLLDRQRAALNLIPLPTKAMYIDVHDPSQWQNPFLTVRARSLDLRIILPDSQLGSFGDGTMLRPPGARRQELQLRLSDLAKAVVAIPPGAWHYGRVIAVAESPEAPAKDQPAVRRNVETVIGELNNMGVVVEEWPSH
;
A
#
# COMPACT_ATOMS: atom_id res chain seq x y z
N MET A 1 45.32 1.04 -35.88
CA MET A 1 44.89 0.12 -34.78
C MET A 1 43.96 0.85 -33.83
N GLY A 2 42.71 1.07 -34.20
CA GLY A 2 41.76 1.85 -33.42
C GLY A 2 40.33 1.31 -33.38
N CYS A 3 39.97 0.32 -34.19
CA CYS A 3 38.54 -0.08 -34.36
C CYS A 3 37.94 -0.99 -33.27
N HIS A 4 38.77 -1.71 -32.50
CA HIS A 4 38.22 -2.65 -31.51
C HIS A 4 37.68 -2.00 -30.21
N LYS A 5 38.10 -0.77 -29.87
CA LYS A 5 37.58 -0.10 -28.65
C LYS A 5 36.17 0.50 -28.84
N GLU A 6 35.86 0.94 -30.04
CA GLU A 6 34.55 1.52 -30.34
C GLU A 6 33.48 0.46 -30.47
N GLU A 7 33.77 -0.70 -31.06
CA GLU A 7 32.81 -1.83 -31.11
C GLU A 7 32.45 -2.38 -29.74
N GLN A 8 33.42 -2.46 -28.83
CA GLN A 8 33.13 -2.91 -27.43
C GLN A 8 32.30 -1.89 -26.66
N ALA A 9 32.48 -0.59 -26.88
CA ALA A 9 31.66 0.45 -26.25
C ALA A 9 30.22 0.42 -26.73
N VAL A 10 29.98 0.24 -28.03
CA VAL A 10 28.65 0.16 -28.64
C VAL A 10 27.91 -1.12 -28.17
N ALA A 11 28.59 -2.26 -28.11
CA ALA A 11 28.03 -3.50 -27.60
C ALA A 11 27.61 -3.38 -26.11
N GLY A 12 28.41 -2.69 -25.30
CA GLY A 12 28.08 -2.46 -23.88
C GLY A 12 26.87 -1.55 -23.69
N VAL A 13 26.69 -0.53 -24.54
CA VAL A 13 25.49 0.35 -24.50
C VAL A 13 24.26 -0.41 -24.94
N ALA A 14 24.34 -1.21 -26.00
CA ALA A 14 23.22 -2.02 -26.47
C ALA A 14 22.76 -3.05 -25.41
N GLN A 15 23.72 -3.72 -24.76
CA GLN A 15 23.36 -4.66 -23.66
C GLN A 15 22.70 -3.96 -22.46
N LYS A 16 23.16 -2.75 -22.11
CA LYS A 16 22.50 -1.97 -21.04
C LYS A 16 21.09 -1.54 -21.42
N ALA A 17 20.86 -1.14 -22.66
CA ALA A 17 19.54 -0.77 -23.16
C ALA A 17 18.58 -1.96 -23.13
N VAL A 18 18.98 -3.10 -23.65
CA VAL A 18 18.17 -4.33 -23.62
C VAL A 18 17.85 -4.75 -22.18
N LYS A 19 18.80 -4.68 -21.27
CA LYS A 19 18.57 -5.00 -19.85
C LYS A 19 17.58 -4.02 -19.20
N ALA A 20 17.68 -2.73 -19.53
CA ALA A 20 16.75 -1.71 -19.02
C ALA A 20 15.32 -1.94 -19.56
N GLU A 21 15.17 -2.29 -20.85
CA GLU A 21 13.86 -2.64 -21.42
C GLU A 21 13.24 -3.88 -20.75
N HIS A 22 14.02 -4.94 -20.55
CA HIS A 22 13.53 -6.13 -19.84
C HIS A 22 13.10 -5.82 -18.40
N GLN A 23 13.83 -4.98 -17.70
CA GLN A 23 13.47 -4.53 -16.36
C GLN A 23 12.18 -3.71 -16.36
N ALA A 24 12.04 -2.78 -17.32
CA ALA A 24 10.83 -1.97 -17.46
C ALA A 24 9.60 -2.83 -17.77
N GLN A 25 9.72 -3.79 -18.68
CA GLN A 25 8.66 -4.75 -19.01
C GLN A 25 8.27 -5.61 -17.80
N ALA A 26 9.26 -6.12 -17.05
CA ALA A 26 9.00 -6.90 -15.84
C ALA A 26 8.28 -6.09 -14.78
N THR A 27 8.66 -4.83 -14.59
CA THR A 27 8.01 -3.91 -13.64
C THR A 27 6.58 -3.60 -14.09
N ALA A 28 6.35 -3.30 -15.37
CA ALA A 28 5.02 -3.04 -15.91
C ALA A 28 4.09 -4.26 -15.71
N SER A 29 4.57 -5.47 -16.03
CA SER A 29 3.78 -6.70 -15.87
C SER A 29 3.49 -7.03 -14.40
N LEU A 30 4.36 -6.66 -13.48
CA LEU A 30 4.12 -6.81 -12.04
C LEU A 30 3.00 -5.85 -11.59
N LEU A 31 3.08 -4.59 -12.00
CA LEU A 31 2.06 -3.58 -11.67
C LEU A 31 0.68 -3.97 -12.22
N ASP A 32 0.62 -4.48 -13.45
CA ASP A 32 -0.62 -4.95 -14.05
C ASP A 32 -1.24 -6.12 -13.27
N ARG A 33 -0.42 -7.06 -12.80
CA ARG A 33 -0.88 -8.15 -11.94
C ARG A 33 -1.38 -7.65 -10.58
N GLN A 34 -0.69 -6.69 -9.99
CA GLN A 34 -1.10 -6.06 -8.73
C GLN A 34 -2.44 -5.33 -8.89
N ARG A 35 -2.61 -4.55 -9.96
CA ARG A 35 -3.87 -3.90 -10.30
C ARG A 35 -4.99 -4.91 -10.53
N ALA A 36 -4.74 -5.97 -11.26
CA ALA A 36 -5.73 -7.01 -11.52
C ALA A 36 -6.22 -7.67 -10.22
N ALA A 37 -5.31 -7.95 -9.28
CA ALA A 37 -5.67 -8.49 -7.98
C ALA A 37 -6.54 -7.53 -7.17
N LEU A 38 -6.20 -6.24 -7.16
CA LEU A 38 -6.95 -5.20 -6.44
C LEU A 38 -8.27 -4.84 -7.12
N ASN A 39 -8.41 -5.03 -8.43
CA ASN A 39 -9.65 -4.78 -9.16
C ASN A 39 -10.80 -5.71 -8.75
N LEU A 40 -10.52 -6.80 -8.05
CA LEU A 40 -11.54 -7.65 -7.44
C LEU A 40 -12.24 -6.95 -6.25
N ILE A 41 -11.61 -5.91 -5.69
CA ILE A 41 -12.18 -5.09 -4.62
C ILE A 41 -12.91 -3.92 -5.26
N PRO A 42 -14.20 -3.69 -4.94
CA PRO A 42 -14.99 -2.61 -5.53
C PRO A 42 -14.38 -1.24 -5.22
N LEU A 43 -14.64 -0.27 -6.09
CA LEU A 43 -14.30 1.13 -5.81
C LEU A 43 -15.05 1.61 -4.55
N PRO A 44 -14.44 2.49 -3.76
CA PRO A 44 -15.08 2.99 -2.54
C PRO A 44 -16.27 3.88 -2.87
N THR A 45 -17.29 3.80 -2.02
CA THR A 45 -18.40 4.74 -1.99
C THR A 45 -18.19 5.71 -0.83
N LYS A 46 -17.90 6.97 -1.13
CA LYS A 46 -17.54 7.97 -0.12
C LYS A 46 -18.59 8.13 0.99
N ALA A 47 -19.87 7.91 0.67
CA ALA A 47 -20.96 7.93 1.66
C ALA A 47 -20.77 6.89 2.79
N MET A 48 -20.00 5.85 2.59
CA MET A 48 -19.76 4.82 3.62
C MET A 48 -18.80 5.26 4.72
N TYR A 49 -17.98 6.27 4.49
CA TYR A 49 -16.95 6.71 5.43
C TYR A 49 -16.83 8.23 5.58
N ILE A 50 -17.74 8.99 4.96
CA ILE A 50 -17.70 10.47 5.01
C ILE A 50 -17.81 11.02 6.44
N ASP A 51 -18.53 10.31 7.31
CA ASP A 51 -18.73 10.71 8.71
C ASP A 51 -17.69 10.10 9.67
N VAL A 52 -16.72 9.36 9.13
CA VAL A 52 -15.64 8.77 9.93
C VAL A 52 -14.53 9.80 10.07
N HIS A 53 -14.44 10.44 11.24
CA HIS A 53 -13.46 11.49 11.53
C HIS A 53 -12.43 11.07 12.59
N ASP A 54 -12.58 9.89 13.18
CA ASP A 54 -11.66 9.33 14.16
C ASP A 54 -10.90 8.15 13.55
N PRO A 55 -9.55 8.16 13.55
CA PRO A 55 -8.74 7.06 13.05
C PRO A 55 -9.07 5.71 13.71
N SER A 56 -9.54 5.71 14.97
CA SER A 56 -9.92 4.49 15.69
C SER A 56 -11.18 3.83 15.12
N GLN A 57 -12.04 4.60 14.48
CA GLN A 57 -13.28 4.14 13.85
C GLN A 57 -13.09 3.74 12.39
N TRP A 58 -11.94 4.05 11.80
CA TRP A 58 -11.64 3.68 10.43
C TRP A 58 -11.45 2.17 10.31
N GLN A 59 -12.30 1.52 9.49
CA GLN A 59 -12.35 0.06 9.38
C GLN A 59 -11.53 -0.51 8.22
N ASN A 60 -11.21 0.31 7.23
CA ASN A 60 -10.33 -0.06 6.12
C ASN A 60 -8.85 -0.04 6.54
N PRO A 61 -7.96 -0.50 5.67
CA PRO A 61 -6.53 -0.37 5.91
C PRO A 61 -6.13 1.08 6.17
N PHE A 62 -5.25 1.28 7.14
CA PHE A 62 -4.75 2.58 7.57
C PHE A 62 -3.22 2.55 7.60
N LEU A 63 -2.59 3.47 6.90
CA LEU A 63 -1.14 3.62 6.85
C LEU A 63 -0.70 4.84 7.65
N THR A 64 0.16 4.61 8.65
CA THR A 64 0.90 5.67 9.32
C THR A 64 2.31 5.73 8.76
N VAL A 65 2.67 6.86 8.18
CA VAL A 65 3.95 7.04 7.49
C VAL A 65 4.98 7.63 8.43
N ARG A 66 6.13 6.96 8.55
CA ARG A 66 7.29 7.39 9.31
C ARG A 66 8.47 7.74 8.38
N ALA A 67 9.54 8.27 8.93
CA ALA A 67 10.74 8.63 8.16
C ALA A 67 11.43 7.42 7.49
N ARG A 68 11.33 6.22 8.07
CA ARG A 68 12.04 5.02 7.61
C ARG A 68 11.16 3.78 7.48
N SER A 69 9.90 3.85 7.89
CA SER A 69 8.97 2.72 7.89
C SER A 69 7.54 3.19 7.70
N LEU A 70 6.66 2.23 7.43
CA LEU A 70 5.22 2.39 7.37
C LEU A 70 4.61 1.47 8.42
N ASP A 71 3.61 1.93 9.13
CA ASP A 71 2.82 1.08 10.01
C ASP A 71 1.45 0.86 9.33
N LEU A 72 1.20 -0.36 8.88
CA LEU A 72 -0.06 -0.77 8.26
C LEU A 72 -0.96 -1.40 9.32
N ARG A 73 -2.10 -0.79 9.56
CA ARG A 73 -3.17 -1.34 10.40
C ARG A 73 -4.28 -1.88 9.52
N ILE A 74 -4.70 -3.11 9.77
CA ILE A 74 -5.86 -3.75 9.14
C ILE A 74 -6.81 -4.31 10.20
N ILE A 75 -8.11 -4.37 9.86
CA ILE A 75 -9.11 -5.04 10.69
C ILE A 75 -9.58 -6.26 9.90
N LEU A 76 -9.27 -7.44 10.42
CA LEU A 76 -9.65 -8.69 9.77
C LEU A 76 -11.16 -8.94 9.90
N PRO A 77 -11.77 -9.57 8.90
CA PRO A 77 -13.15 -10.02 8.99
C PRO A 77 -13.28 -11.07 10.11
N ASP A 78 -14.47 -11.13 10.69
CA ASP A 78 -14.77 -12.19 11.67
C ASP A 78 -14.95 -13.51 10.92
N SER A 79 -13.99 -14.43 11.08
CA SER A 79 -14.00 -15.72 10.40
C SER A 79 -15.09 -16.69 10.91
N GLN A 80 -15.85 -16.31 11.91
CA GLN A 80 -16.85 -17.17 12.57
C GLN A 80 -18.29 -16.89 12.18
N LEU A 81 -18.57 -16.11 11.14
CA LEU A 81 -19.93 -15.89 10.62
C LEU A 81 -20.62 -17.16 10.07
N GLY A 82 -19.97 -18.32 10.09
CA GLY A 82 -20.50 -19.59 9.58
C GLY A 82 -20.89 -20.64 10.62
N SER A 83 -20.66 -20.40 11.91
CA SER A 83 -20.98 -21.35 12.97
C SER A 83 -22.26 -20.90 13.71
N PHE A 84 -23.42 -21.14 13.11
CA PHE A 84 -24.68 -21.14 13.82
C PHE A 84 -24.67 -22.34 14.79
N GLY A 85 -24.45 -22.11 16.08
CA GLY A 85 -24.68 -23.18 17.01
C GLY A 85 -24.13 -23.12 18.42
N ASP A 86 -23.12 -22.34 18.71
CA ASP A 86 -22.64 -22.21 20.10
C ASP A 86 -22.19 -20.79 20.35
N GLY A 87 -22.92 -20.07 21.18
CA GLY A 87 -22.71 -18.80 21.87
C GLY A 87 -21.36 -18.06 21.73
N THR A 88 -20.77 -18.07 20.57
CA THR A 88 -19.51 -17.38 20.27
C THR A 88 -19.79 -15.90 20.11
N MET A 89 -19.46 -15.15 21.15
CA MET A 89 -19.45 -13.69 21.10
C MET A 89 -18.59 -13.22 19.91
N LEU A 90 -19.17 -12.40 19.06
CA LEU A 90 -18.45 -11.69 18.00
C LEU A 90 -17.22 -11.01 18.61
N ARG A 91 -16.04 -11.30 18.11
CA ARG A 91 -14.83 -10.65 18.60
C ARG A 91 -14.92 -9.14 18.34
N PRO A 92 -14.70 -8.29 19.35
CA PRO A 92 -14.74 -6.84 19.14
C PRO A 92 -13.72 -6.43 18.08
N PRO A 93 -13.95 -5.33 17.31
CA PRO A 93 -13.05 -4.86 16.26
C PRO A 93 -11.59 -4.74 16.69
N GLY A 94 -11.33 -4.37 17.94
CA GLY A 94 -9.98 -4.30 18.50
C GLY A 94 -9.24 -5.64 18.57
N ALA A 95 -9.95 -6.76 18.77
CA ALA A 95 -9.37 -8.10 18.80
C ALA A 95 -9.04 -8.64 17.39
N ARG A 96 -9.55 -8.00 16.33
CA ARG A 96 -9.31 -8.34 14.92
C ARG A 96 -8.30 -7.42 14.27
N ARG A 97 -7.81 -6.43 15.00
CA ARG A 97 -6.82 -5.47 14.52
C ARG A 97 -5.45 -6.13 14.44
N GLN A 98 -4.82 -5.98 13.28
CA GLN A 98 -3.42 -6.32 13.08
C GLN A 98 -2.63 -5.08 12.68
N GLU A 99 -1.44 -4.95 13.21
CA GLU A 99 -0.50 -3.90 12.89
C GLU A 99 0.80 -4.53 12.39
N LEU A 100 1.23 -4.10 11.20
CA LEU A 100 2.45 -4.58 10.56
C LEU A 100 3.36 -3.39 10.26
N GLN A 101 4.60 -3.49 10.69
CA GLN A 101 5.62 -2.53 10.28
C GLN A 101 6.24 -2.99 8.95
N LEU A 102 6.26 -2.08 7.98
CA LEU A 102 6.71 -2.33 6.61
C LEU A 102 7.84 -1.38 6.22
N ARG A 103 8.65 -1.79 5.25
CA ARG A 103 9.49 -0.87 4.49
C ARG A 103 8.66 -0.25 3.37
N LEU A 104 9.05 0.94 2.93
CA LEU A 104 8.41 1.58 1.78
C LEU A 104 8.40 0.67 0.54
N SER A 105 9.51 -0.03 0.27
CA SER A 105 9.66 -0.99 -0.83
C SER A 105 8.71 -2.18 -0.79
N ASP A 106 8.14 -2.49 0.36
CA ASP A 106 7.27 -3.64 0.56
C ASP A 106 5.77 -3.26 0.50
N LEU A 107 5.46 -1.96 0.32
CA LEU A 107 4.09 -1.43 0.33
C LEU A 107 3.18 -2.14 -0.66
N ALA A 108 3.56 -2.19 -1.93
CA ALA A 108 2.74 -2.80 -2.97
C ALA A 108 2.43 -4.27 -2.68
N LYS A 109 3.43 -5.03 -2.24
CA LYS A 109 3.28 -6.44 -1.88
C LYS A 109 2.33 -6.61 -0.68
N ALA A 110 2.48 -5.77 0.34
CA ALA A 110 1.64 -5.80 1.53
C ALA A 110 0.18 -5.47 1.19
N VAL A 111 -0.06 -4.43 0.38
CA VAL A 111 -1.41 -4.01 -0.03
C VAL A 111 -2.14 -5.11 -0.81
N VAL A 112 -1.46 -5.78 -1.75
CA VAL A 112 -2.03 -6.91 -2.50
C VAL A 112 -2.33 -8.11 -1.60
N ALA A 113 -1.60 -8.29 -0.52
CA ALA A 113 -1.80 -9.37 0.44
C ALA A 113 -2.95 -9.12 1.44
N ILE A 114 -3.52 -7.92 1.49
CA ILE A 114 -4.65 -7.61 2.37
C ILE A 114 -5.87 -8.45 1.94
N PRO A 115 -6.47 -9.22 2.86
CA PRO A 115 -7.63 -10.04 2.52
C PRO A 115 -8.83 -9.18 2.09
N PRO A 116 -9.63 -9.65 1.12
CA PRO A 116 -10.78 -8.88 0.61
C PRO A 116 -11.76 -8.41 1.70
N GLY A 117 -11.95 -9.20 2.75
CA GLY A 117 -12.83 -8.86 3.87
C GLY A 117 -12.35 -7.69 4.74
N ALA A 118 -11.10 -7.22 4.59
CA ALA A 118 -10.58 -6.06 5.31
C ALA A 118 -10.87 -4.72 4.59
N TRP A 119 -11.55 -4.75 3.45
CA TRP A 119 -11.88 -3.58 2.63
C TRP A 119 -13.36 -3.20 2.78
N HIS A 120 -13.76 -2.82 4.00
CA HIS A 120 -15.17 -2.55 4.34
C HIS A 120 -15.81 -1.43 3.52
N TYR A 121 -15.03 -0.42 3.15
CA TYR A 121 -15.49 0.74 2.36
C TYR A 121 -15.18 0.61 0.86
N GLY A 122 -14.68 -0.55 0.42
CA GLY A 122 -14.08 -0.71 -0.90
C GLY A 122 -12.60 -0.33 -0.94
N ARG A 123 -12.05 -0.18 -2.13
CA ARG A 123 -10.61 -0.01 -2.38
C ARG A 123 -10.12 1.40 -2.04
N VAL A 124 -10.11 1.73 -0.76
CA VAL A 124 -9.60 2.98 -0.19
C VAL A 124 -8.70 2.70 1.00
N ILE A 125 -7.58 3.40 1.09
CA ILE A 125 -6.64 3.36 2.22
C ILE A 125 -6.54 4.75 2.81
N ALA A 126 -6.61 4.84 4.14
CA ALA A 126 -6.29 6.07 4.86
C ALA A 126 -4.76 6.18 5.01
N VAL A 127 -4.23 7.37 4.79
CA VAL A 127 -2.79 7.67 4.94
C VAL A 127 -2.64 8.88 5.85
N ALA A 128 -1.82 8.74 6.89
CA ALA A 128 -1.50 9.82 7.82
C ALA A 128 0.01 9.90 8.08
N GLU A 129 0.50 11.09 8.38
CA GLU A 129 1.84 11.27 8.95
C GLU A 129 1.87 10.74 10.38
N SER A 130 3.00 10.18 10.81
CA SER A 130 3.17 9.77 12.20
C SER A 130 3.19 11.01 13.12
N PRO A 131 2.30 11.11 14.11
CA PRO A 131 2.29 12.21 15.06
C PRO A 131 3.52 12.21 15.98
N GLU A 132 4.20 11.07 16.09
CA GLU A 132 5.39 10.90 16.91
C GLU A 132 6.69 11.25 16.17
N ALA A 133 6.61 11.67 14.91
CA ALA A 133 7.79 11.97 14.11
C ALA A 133 8.50 13.24 14.64
N PRO A 134 9.80 13.15 15.00
CA PRO A 134 10.56 14.32 15.42
C PRO A 134 10.59 15.39 14.34
N ALA A 135 10.65 16.67 14.72
CA ALA A 135 10.66 17.80 13.77
C ALA A 135 11.74 17.69 12.69
N LYS A 136 12.91 17.15 13.03
CA LYS A 136 14.01 16.90 12.08
C LYS A 136 13.66 15.87 11.00
N ASP A 137 12.74 14.95 11.27
CA ASP A 137 12.35 13.86 10.38
C ASP A 137 11.10 14.22 9.53
N GLN A 138 10.40 15.30 9.84
CA GLN A 138 9.20 15.75 9.15
C GLN A 138 9.37 15.89 7.61
N PRO A 139 10.48 16.45 7.09
CA PRO A 139 10.68 16.52 5.64
C PRO A 139 10.78 15.13 4.99
N ALA A 140 11.34 14.15 5.69
CA ALA A 140 11.42 12.76 5.20
C ALA A 140 10.04 12.08 5.24
N VAL A 141 9.26 12.30 6.30
CA VAL A 141 7.89 11.78 6.41
C VAL A 141 7.02 12.29 5.28
N ARG A 142 7.03 13.60 4.99
CA ARG A 142 6.25 14.19 3.89
C ARG A 142 6.60 13.62 2.53
N ARG A 143 7.88 13.51 2.22
CA ARG A 143 8.32 12.86 0.97
C ARG A 143 7.86 11.41 0.87
N ASN A 144 7.88 10.68 1.99
CA ASN A 144 7.39 9.31 2.02
C ASN A 144 5.87 9.24 1.83
N VAL A 145 5.11 10.19 2.40
CA VAL A 145 3.65 10.29 2.17
C VAL A 145 3.35 10.49 0.68
N GLU A 146 4.03 11.44 0.03
CA GLU A 146 3.86 11.68 -1.40
C GLU A 146 4.19 10.41 -2.23
N THR A 147 5.26 9.71 -1.87
CA THR A 147 5.64 8.45 -2.52
C THR A 147 4.58 7.36 -2.32
N VAL A 148 4.08 7.19 -1.10
CA VAL A 148 3.03 6.24 -0.75
C VAL A 148 1.75 6.52 -1.53
N ILE A 149 1.31 7.78 -1.57
CA ILE A 149 0.12 8.19 -2.32
C ILE A 149 0.29 7.89 -3.81
N GLY A 150 1.43 8.24 -4.38
CA GLY A 150 1.74 7.96 -5.78
C GLY A 150 1.72 6.47 -6.10
N GLU A 151 2.31 5.63 -5.24
CA GLU A 151 2.34 4.18 -5.42
C GLU A 151 0.94 3.56 -5.31
N LEU A 152 0.16 3.93 -4.29
CA LEU A 152 -1.22 3.47 -4.11
C LEU A 152 -2.12 3.86 -5.29
N ASN A 153 -2.03 5.10 -5.76
CA ASN A 153 -2.78 5.58 -6.92
C ASN A 153 -2.38 4.82 -8.19
N ASN A 154 -1.09 4.54 -8.39
CA ASN A 154 -0.60 3.72 -9.50
C ASN A 154 -1.15 2.29 -9.47
N MET A 155 -1.42 1.75 -8.28
CA MET A 155 -2.07 0.46 -8.09
C MET A 155 -3.60 0.52 -8.24
N GLY A 156 -4.18 1.71 -8.41
CA GLY A 156 -5.62 1.94 -8.52
C GLY A 156 -6.34 1.94 -7.17
N VAL A 157 -5.63 2.18 -6.08
CA VAL A 157 -6.19 2.33 -4.73
C VAL A 157 -6.47 3.81 -4.48
N VAL A 158 -7.68 4.12 -4.01
CA VAL A 158 -8.04 5.47 -3.59
C VAL A 158 -7.36 5.78 -2.26
N VAL A 159 -6.85 7.00 -2.12
CA VAL A 159 -6.21 7.45 -0.88
C VAL A 159 -7.09 8.48 -0.19
N GLU A 160 -7.35 8.28 1.08
CA GLU A 160 -7.93 9.29 1.97
C GLU A 160 -6.82 9.81 2.89
N GLU A 161 -6.43 11.07 2.69
CA GLU A 161 -5.41 11.70 3.52
C GLU A 161 -6.00 12.15 4.85
N TRP A 162 -5.35 11.75 5.94
CA TRP A 162 -5.73 12.16 7.28
C TRP A 162 -4.75 13.20 7.81
N PRO A 163 -5.25 14.31 8.38
CA PRO A 163 -4.39 15.31 8.98
C PRO A 163 -3.59 14.68 10.13
N SER A 164 -2.33 15.07 10.23
CA SER A 164 -1.50 14.80 11.42
C SER A 164 -2.06 15.63 12.59
N HIS A 165 -2.55 14.95 13.59
CA HIS A 165 -3.02 15.55 14.85
C HIS A 165 -1.91 15.59 15.88
#